data_56a9790d19c858653b85f6782537e3b2
#
_entry.id   56a9790d19c858653b85f6782537e3b2
#
_cell.length_a   1.000
_cell.length_b   1.000
_cell.length_c   1.000
_cell.angle_alpha   90.00
_cell.angle_beta   90.00
_cell.angle_gamma   90.00
#
_symmetry.space_group_name_H-M   'P 1'
#
loop_
_entity.id
_entity.type
_entity.pdbx_description
1 polymer ?
#
loop_
_entity_poly.entity_id
_entity_poly.type
_entity_poly.pdbx_seq_one_letter_code
_entity_poly.pdbx_strand_id
1 'polypeptide(L)'
;MLALKFIIRFLFIGALIISLTSCTQWLFRADMADYTDNRPTLKLEEFFDGKSYAYGIFEDRFGNLKRQFRVQIDGQTDEGRLTLDEQFIYDDGETARRVWRIDNLGPDRLGFFRYQGRAEDIDGVATGQIAGNVLSWSYDIVLSMSGHQLQVRFDDFIYQLDQDIAINRAFVSKWGVEIGSVTLVFLRGQTAAQMPEMNLVKW
;
A
#
# COMPACT_ATOMS: atom_id res chain seq x y z
N MET A 1 44.34 -27.61 -12.60
CA MET A 1 42.97 -28.06 -12.93
C MET A 1 42.10 -28.31 -11.70
N LEU A 2 42.61 -28.80 -10.55
CA LEU A 2 41.79 -29.07 -9.34
C LEU A 2 41.24 -27.78 -8.69
N ALA A 3 42.04 -26.72 -8.56
CA ALA A 3 41.68 -25.46 -7.93
C ALA A 3 40.53 -24.73 -8.66
N LEU A 4 40.50 -24.77 -10.00
CA LEU A 4 39.46 -24.12 -10.80
C LEU A 4 38.12 -24.85 -10.65
N LYS A 5 38.07 -26.16 -10.48
CA LYS A 5 36.87 -26.93 -10.22
C LYS A 5 36.26 -26.65 -8.82
N PHE A 6 37.11 -26.35 -7.83
CA PHE A 6 36.70 -25.98 -6.49
C PHE A 6 36.04 -24.56 -6.47
N ILE A 7 36.62 -23.58 -7.14
CA ILE A 7 36.10 -22.22 -7.25
C ILE A 7 34.75 -22.21 -7.96
N ILE A 8 34.58 -22.94 -9.05
CA ILE A 8 33.33 -23.05 -9.79
C ILE A 8 32.21 -23.68 -8.93
N ARG A 9 32.54 -24.73 -8.13
CA ARG A 9 31.58 -25.35 -7.21
C ARG A 9 31.14 -24.40 -6.10
N PHE A 10 32.03 -23.60 -5.52
CA PHE A 10 31.68 -22.59 -4.51
C PHE A 10 30.84 -21.48 -5.08
N LEU A 11 31.09 -21.03 -6.30
CA LEU A 11 30.28 -20.00 -6.99
C LEU A 11 28.86 -20.54 -7.31
N PHE A 12 28.71 -21.82 -7.70
CA PHE A 12 27.39 -22.44 -7.94
C PHE A 12 26.59 -22.64 -6.65
N ILE A 13 27.23 -23.02 -5.55
CA ILE A 13 26.59 -23.17 -4.24
C ILE A 13 26.18 -21.81 -3.70
N GLY A 14 27.03 -20.77 -3.83
CA GLY A 14 26.69 -19.41 -3.47
C GLY A 14 25.51 -18.83 -4.26
N ALA A 15 25.48 -19.05 -5.57
CA ALA A 15 24.37 -18.62 -6.43
C ALA A 15 23.05 -19.37 -6.12
N LEU A 16 23.13 -20.65 -5.76
CA LEU A 16 21.96 -21.44 -5.37
C LEU A 16 21.37 -21.00 -4.02
N ILE A 17 22.23 -20.64 -3.06
CA ILE A 17 21.77 -20.12 -1.75
C ILE A 17 21.12 -18.74 -1.90
N ILE A 18 21.66 -17.85 -2.75
CA ILE A 18 21.08 -16.53 -3.03
C ILE A 18 19.72 -16.67 -3.75
N SER A 19 19.56 -17.64 -4.65
CA SER A 19 18.29 -17.87 -5.33
C SER A 19 17.21 -18.46 -4.41
N LEU A 20 17.58 -19.23 -3.39
CA LEU A 20 16.63 -19.79 -2.42
C LEU A 20 16.12 -18.73 -1.42
N THR A 21 16.90 -17.71 -1.09
CA THR A 21 16.46 -16.63 -0.18
C THR A 21 15.53 -15.62 -0.85
N SER A 22 15.61 -15.44 -2.18
CA SER A 22 14.70 -14.55 -2.92
C SER A 22 13.27 -15.10 -3.07
N CYS A 23 13.10 -16.43 -3.07
CA CYS A 23 11.77 -17.06 -3.26
C CYS A 23 10.96 -17.17 -1.97
N THR A 24 11.56 -16.99 -0.79
CA THR A 24 10.85 -17.27 0.47
C THR A 24 9.95 -16.13 0.93
N GLN A 25 10.15 -14.90 0.51
CA GLN A 25 9.27 -13.79 0.92
C GLN A 25 7.87 -13.85 0.28
N TRP A 26 7.73 -14.44 -0.90
CA TRP A 26 6.44 -14.66 -1.58
C TRP A 26 5.60 -15.80 -0.95
N LEU A 27 6.26 -16.75 -0.29
CA LEU A 27 5.63 -17.94 0.29
C LEU A 27 4.96 -17.68 1.65
N PHE A 28 5.14 -16.51 2.26
CA PHE A 28 4.64 -16.19 3.61
C PHE A 28 3.63 -15.03 3.64
N ARG A 29 3.10 -14.58 2.49
CA ARG A 29 1.93 -13.68 2.51
C ARG A 29 0.70 -14.52 2.82
N ALA A 30 -0.09 -14.08 3.80
CA ALA A 30 -1.35 -14.70 4.14
C ALA A 30 -2.27 -14.75 2.90
N ASP A 31 -2.97 -15.87 2.72
CA ASP A 31 -3.97 -16.00 1.67
C ASP A 31 -5.16 -15.08 2.00
N MET A 32 -5.71 -14.38 1.01
CA MET A 32 -6.90 -13.56 1.20
C MET A 32 -8.09 -14.38 1.74
N ALA A 33 -8.13 -15.68 1.45
CA ALA A 33 -9.12 -16.59 1.99
C ALA A 33 -9.12 -16.65 3.53
N ASP A 34 -7.97 -16.43 4.18
CA ASP A 34 -7.84 -16.46 5.65
C ASP A 34 -8.63 -15.32 6.32
N TYR A 35 -8.98 -14.25 5.57
CA TYR A 35 -9.68 -13.08 6.08
C TYR A 35 -11.18 -13.09 5.85
N THR A 36 -11.73 -14.07 5.15
CA THR A 36 -13.15 -14.10 4.70
C THR A 36 -14.15 -13.91 5.84
N ASP A 37 -13.87 -14.49 7.00
CA ASP A 37 -14.76 -14.44 8.17
C ASP A 37 -14.49 -13.27 9.10
N ASN A 38 -13.46 -12.45 8.81
CA ASN A 38 -13.11 -11.29 9.64
C ASN A 38 -14.17 -10.19 9.55
N ARG A 39 -14.34 -9.46 10.65
CA ARG A 39 -15.30 -8.36 10.79
C ARG A 39 -14.62 -7.11 11.37
N PRO A 40 -15.13 -5.88 11.08
CA PRO A 40 -16.25 -5.60 10.18
C PRO A 40 -15.91 -5.92 8.72
N THR A 41 -16.90 -6.21 7.86
CA THR A 41 -16.63 -6.38 6.42
C THR A 41 -16.30 -5.04 5.78
N LEU A 42 -15.11 -4.93 5.20
CA LEU A 42 -14.65 -3.70 4.53
C LEU A 42 -15.42 -3.50 3.21
N LYS A 43 -15.89 -2.29 3.01
CA LYS A 43 -16.36 -1.77 1.72
C LYS A 43 -15.72 -0.41 1.50
N LEU A 44 -14.95 -0.26 0.45
CA LEU A 44 -14.17 0.96 0.21
C LEU A 44 -15.07 2.18 0.09
N GLU A 45 -16.18 2.05 -0.63
CA GLU A 45 -17.15 3.10 -0.88
C GLU A 45 -17.83 3.60 0.42
N GLU A 46 -18.00 2.71 1.41
CA GLU A 46 -18.55 3.07 2.71
C GLU A 46 -17.47 3.63 3.65
N PHE A 47 -16.26 3.03 3.62
CA PHE A 47 -15.20 3.43 4.54
C PHE A 47 -14.59 4.78 4.16
N PHE A 48 -14.40 5.06 2.88
CA PHE A 48 -13.75 6.29 2.41
C PHE A 48 -14.72 7.37 1.92
N ASP A 49 -16.04 7.17 2.05
CA ASP A 49 -17.00 8.23 1.74
C ASP A 49 -16.93 9.38 2.77
N GLY A 50 -16.82 10.61 2.27
CA GLY A 50 -16.64 11.80 3.08
C GLY A 50 -15.17 12.06 3.44
N LYS A 51 -14.97 12.80 4.54
CA LYS A 51 -13.63 13.21 4.99
C LYS A 51 -13.01 12.17 5.90
N SER A 52 -11.76 11.84 5.64
CA SER A 52 -10.90 11.03 6.50
C SER A 52 -9.50 11.61 6.61
N TYR A 53 -8.76 11.21 7.63
CA TYR A 53 -7.38 11.60 7.86
C TYR A 53 -6.50 10.36 7.94
N ALA A 54 -5.24 10.50 7.51
CA ALA A 54 -4.25 9.46 7.72
C ALA A 54 -2.94 10.03 8.27
N TYR A 55 -2.26 9.22 9.08
CA TYR A 55 -0.93 9.49 9.61
C TYR A 55 -0.05 8.31 9.28
N GLY A 56 1.09 8.55 8.67
CA GLY A 56 1.94 7.48 8.17
C GLY A 56 3.42 7.74 8.33
N ILE A 57 4.17 6.63 8.25
CA ILE A 57 5.62 6.59 8.22
C ILE A 57 6.09 5.76 7.04
N PHE A 58 7.24 6.12 6.49
CA PHE A 58 8.01 5.28 5.57
C PHE A 58 9.31 4.86 6.24
N GLU A 59 9.57 3.57 6.24
CA GLU A 59 10.79 2.95 6.76
C GLU A 59 11.53 2.24 5.63
N ASP A 60 12.88 2.31 5.66
CA ASP A 60 13.66 1.47 4.75
C ASP A 60 13.61 -0.01 5.18
N ARG A 61 14.13 -0.90 4.34
CA ARG A 61 14.15 -2.35 4.60
C ARG A 61 14.88 -2.78 5.88
N PHE A 62 15.59 -1.86 6.55
CA PHE A 62 16.30 -2.11 7.81
C PHE A 62 15.53 -1.57 9.02
N GLY A 63 14.31 -1.01 8.80
CA GLY A 63 13.47 -0.43 9.84
C GLY A 63 13.89 0.99 10.24
N ASN A 64 14.73 1.66 9.46
CA ASN A 64 15.07 3.06 9.74
C ASN A 64 13.96 3.97 9.21
N LEU A 65 13.41 4.82 10.08
CA LEU A 65 12.47 5.88 9.71
C LEU A 65 13.12 6.82 8.68
N LYS A 66 12.48 7.02 7.54
CA LYS A 66 12.94 7.87 6.45
C LYS A 66 12.06 9.08 6.24
N ARG A 67 10.74 8.94 6.46
CA ARG A 67 9.79 10.02 6.23
C ARG A 67 8.55 9.81 7.06
N GLN A 68 7.96 10.91 7.54
CA GLN A 68 6.65 10.93 8.17
C GLN A 68 5.71 11.79 7.33
N PHE A 69 4.42 11.49 7.35
CA PHE A 69 3.45 12.25 6.57
C PHE A 69 2.06 12.21 7.18
N ARG A 70 1.27 13.22 6.83
CA ARG A 70 -0.16 13.33 7.13
C ARG A 70 -0.91 13.46 5.82
N VAL A 71 -2.12 12.93 5.78
CA VAL A 71 -2.96 12.98 4.60
C VAL A 71 -4.37 13.38 5.00
N GLN A 72 -4.91 14.40 4.35
CA GLN A 72 -6.35 14.62 4.32
C GLN A 72 -6.91 13.97 3.07
N ILE A 73 -8.01 13.25 3.22
CA ILE A 73 -8.65 12.50 2.15
C ILE A 73 -10.11 12.96 2.08
N ASP A 74 -10.52 13.41 0.91
CA ASP A 74 -11.92 13.73 0.62
C ASP A 74 -12.44 12.68 -0.39
N GLY A 75 -13.29 11.77 0.10
CA GLY A 75 -13.86 10.67 -0.66
C GLY A 75 -15.27 10.99 -1.15
N GLN A 76 -15.59 10.61 -2.38
CA GLN A 76 -16.92 10.73 -2.99
C GLN A 76 -17.25 9.48 -3.77
N THR A 77 -18.42 8.91 -3.48
CA THR A 77 -18.95 7.76 -4.23
C THR A 77 -20.07 8.21 -5.15
N ASP A 78 -19.89 7.98 -6.44
CA ASP A 78 -20.90 8.27 -7.47
C ASP A 78 -21.00 7.10 -8.45
N GLU A 79 -22.22 6.61 -8.66
CA GLU A 79 -22.54 5.49 -9.58
C GLU A 79 -21.61 4.26 -9.42
N GLY A 80 -21.20 3.94 -8.17
CA GLY A 80 -20.34 2.81 -7.87
C GLY A 80 -18.82 3.05 -8.09
N ARG A 81 -18.45 4.28 -8.45
CA ARG A 81 -17.05 4.73 -8.51
C ARG A 81 -16.71 5.54 -7.27
N LEU A 82 -15.65 5.17 -6.60
CA LEU A 82 -15.07 5.93 -5.49
C LEU A 82 -13.95 6.83 -6.04
N THR A 83 -14.05 8.13 -5.77
CA THR A 83 -12.99 9.10 -6.01
C THR A 83 -12.41 9.51 -4.66
N LEU A 84 -11.08 9.40 -4.49
CA LEU A 84 -10.34 9.85 -3.30
C LEU A 84 -9.41 10.98 -3.71
N ASP A 85 -9.61 12.17 -3.15
CA ASP A 85 -8.72 13.31 -3.29
C ASP A 85 -7.82 13.38 -2.05
N GLU A 86 -6.56 12.99 -2.20
CA GLU A 86 -5.58 12.87 -1.13
C GLU A 86 -4.62 14.05 -1.15
N GLN A 87 -4.55 14.81 -0.07
CA GLN A 87 -3.62 15.92 0.12
C GLN A 87 -2.60 15.57 1.20
N PHE A 88 -1.33 15.50 0.81
CA PHE A 88 -0.22 15.09 1.66
C PHE A 88 0.58 16.27 2.16
N ILE A 89 1.06 16.21 3.40
CA ILE A 89 2.19 16.98 3.91
C ILE A 89 3.19 16.04 4.55
N TYR A 90 4.46 16.25 4.21
CA TYR A 90 5.59 15.48 4.72
C TYR A 90 6.38 16.26 5.77
N ASP A 91 7.17 15.56 6.61
CA ASP A 91 7.96 16.16 7.69
C ASP A 91 9.10 17.07 7.22
N ASP A 92 9.48 16.98 5.95
CA ASP A 92 10.41 17.91 5.28
C ASP A 92 9.73 19.16 4.71
N GLY A 93 8.39 19.28 4.85
CA GLY A 93 7.58 20.39 4.35
C GLY A 93 7.14 20.24 2.90
N GLU A 94 7.53 19.17 2.20
CA GLU A 94 7.00 18.86 0.86
C GLU A 94 5.50 18.57 0.95
N THR A 95 4.76 18.96 -0.08
CA THR A 95 3.34 18.62 -0.24
C THR A 95 3.11 17.88 -1.54
N ALA A 96 2.11 16.99 -1.54
CA ALA A 96 1.70 16.28 -2.74
C ALA A 96 0.17 16.15 -2.77
N ARG A 97 -0.37 15.86 -3.95
CA ARG A 97 -1.78 15.53 -4.13
C ARG A 97 -1.89 14.34 -5.06
N ARG A 98 -2.83 13.42 -4.74
CA ARG A 98 -3.19 12.29 -5.59
C ARG A 98 -4.69 12.17 -5.64
N VAL A 99 -5.22 11.90 -6.83
CA VAL A 99 -6.65 11.63 -7.00
C VAL A 99 -6.82 10.23 -7.56
N TRP A 100 -7.30 9.33 -6.72
CA TRP A 100 -7.72 8.00 -7.13
C TRP A 100 -9.12 8.01 -7.72
N ARG A 101 -9.29 7.21 -8.77
CA ARG A 101 -10.59 6.79 -9.29
C ARG A 101 -10.64 5.28 -9.24
N ILE A 102 -11.51 4.76 -8.39
CA ILE A 102 -11.58 3.33 -8.04
C ILE A 102 -12.95 2.80 -8.44
N ASP A 103 -12.95 1.77 -9.28
CA ASP A 103 -14.15 1.07 -9.74
C ASP A 103 -14.29 -0.26 -8.98
N ASN A 104 -15.50 -0.51 -8.45
CA ASN A 104 -15.88 -1.81 -7.91
C ASN A 104 -16.32 -2.72 -9.07
N LEU A 105 -15.62 -3.82 -9.27
CA LEU A 105 -15.87 -4.80 -10.33
C LEU A 105 -16.81 -5.93 -9.90
N GLY A 106 -17.31 -5.88 -8.65
CA GLY A 106 -18.12 -6.93 -8.05
C GLY A 106 -17.30 -8.14 -7.57
N PRO A 107 -18.00 -9.16 -7.05
CA PRO A 107 -17.36 -10.36 -6.51
C PRO A 107 -16.83 -11.26 -7.63
N ASP A 108 -15.71 -11.91 -7.36
CA ASP A 108 -15.19 -12.99 -8.19
C ASP A 108 -15.87 -14.34 -7.87
N ARG A 109 -15.35 -15.43 -8.44
CA ARG A 109 -15.90 -16.79 -8.23
C ARG A 109 -15.72 -17.31 -6.81
N LEU A 110 -14.80 -16.73 -6.04
CA LEU A 110 -14.54 -17.05 -4.64
C LEU A 110 -15.31 -16.16 -3.68
N GLY A 111 -16.03 -15.16 -4.20
CA GLY A 111 -16.79 -14.18 -3.42
C GLY A 111 -15.98 -12.97 -2.98
N PHE A 112 -14.73 -12.81 -3.41
CA PHE A 112 -13.90 -11.64 -3.10
C PHE A 112 -14.33 -10.46 -3.98
N PHE A 113 -14.62 -9.31 -3.38
CA PHE A 113 -14.91 -8.09 -4.13
C PHE A 113 -13.63 -7.58 -4.79
N ARG A 114 -13.71 -7.40 -6.10
CA ARG A 114 -12.58 -6.95 -6.91
C ARG A 114 -12.69 -5.46 -7.22
N TYR A 115 -11.55 -4.81 -7.22
CA TYR A 115 -11.42 -3.39 -7.50
C TYR A 115 -10.32 -3.13 -8.50
N GLN A 116 -10.46 -2.05 -9.26
CA GLN A 116 -9.36 -1.46 -10.02
C GLN A 116 -9.35 0.05 -9.84
N GLY A 117 -8.17 0.65 -9.90
CA GLY A 117 -8.02 2.09 -9.72
C GLY A 117 -6.96 2.69 -10.63
N ARG A 118 -7.08 4.01 -10.79
CA ARG A 118 -6.14 4.84 -11.55
C ARG A 118 -5.88 6.13 -10.81
N ALA A 119 -4.62 6.62 -10.89
CA ALA A 119 -4.21 7.95 -10.50
C ALA A 119 -3.12 8.43 -11.47
N GLU A 120 -2.78 9.74 -11.46
CA GLU A 120 -1.85 10.32 -12.45
C GLU A 120 -0.42 9.79 -12.33
N ASP A 121 0.01 9.48 -11.10
CA ASP A 121 1.36 8.97 -10.79
C ASP A 121 1.46 7.44 -10.82
N ILE A 122 0.36 6.74 -11.14
CA ILE A 122 0.30 5.28 -11.22
C ILE A 122 0.56 4.83 -12.66
N ASP A 123 1.52 3.93 -12.82
CA ASP A 123 1.81 3.29 -14.10
C ASP A 123 0.78 2.17 -14.36
N GLY A 124 -0.08 2.40 -15.35
CA GLY A 124 -1.13 1.47 -15.72
C GLY A 124 -2.37 1.50 -14.82
N VAL A 125 -2.70 0.38 -14.21
CA VAL A 125 -3.91 0.17 -13.40
C VAL A 125 -3.54 -0.52 -12.09
N ALA A 126 -3.95 0.07 -10.97
CA ALA A 126 -3.94 -0.59 -9.69
C ALA A 126 -5.06 -1.64 -9.61
N THR A 127 -4.78 -2.76 -8.97
CA THR A 127 -5.76 -3.85 -8.81
C THR A 127 -5.82 -4.31 -7.36
N GLY A 128 -6.99 -4.71 -6.91
CA GLY A 128 -7.16 -5.23 -5.56
C GLY A 128 -8.37 -6.11 -5.38
N GLN A 129 -8.42 -6.69 -4.20
CA GLN A 129 -9.52 -7.53 -3.76
C GLN A 129 -9.75 -7.41 -2.27
N ILE A 130 -11.01 -7.55 -1.86
CA ILE A 130 -11.42 -7.53 -0.46
C ILE A 130 -11.93 -8.90 -0.06
N ALA A 131 -11.43 -9.39 1.08
CA ALA A 131 -11.94 -10.51 1.83
C ALA A 131 -12.13 -10.11 3.29
N GLY A 132 -13.34 -10.27 3.83
CA GLY A 132 -13.67 -9.84 5.18
C GLY A 132 -13.33 -8.37 5.43
N ASN A 133 -12.46 -8.10 6.38
CA ASN A 133 -12.03 -6.74 6.76
C ASN A 133 -10.73 -6.28 6.08
N VAL A 134 -10.23 -7.00 5.08
CA VAL A 134 -8.91 -6.74 4.47
C VAL A 134 -9.04 -6.45 2.99
N LEU A 135 -8.46 -5.34 2.54
CA LEU A 135 -8.16 -5.05 1.15
C LEU A 135 -6.69 -5.39 0.88
N SER A 136 -6.42 -6.17 -0.16
CA SER A 136 -5.11 -6.24 -0.82
C SER A 136 -5.16 -5.34 -2.05
N TRP A 137 -4.16 -4.44 -2.22
CA TRP A 137 -4.11 -3.46 -3.30
C TRP A 137 -2.70 -3.36 -3.85
N SER A 138 -2.53 -3.50 -5.16
CA SER A 138 -1.20 -3.54 -5.80
C SER A 138 -1.12 -2.59 -6.99
N TYR A 139 -0.01 -1.84 -7.10
CA TYR A 139 0.23 -0.89 -8.18
C TYR A 139 1.71 -0.55 -8.34
N ASP A 140 2.06 -0.10 -9.53
CA ASP A 140 3.37 0.48 -9.84
C ASP A 140 3.23 2.01 -9.89
N ILE A 141 4.17 2.72 -9.24
CA ILE A 141 4.18 4.17 -9.13
C ILE A 141 5.52 4.74 -9.59
N VAL A 142 5.49 5.91 -10.20
CA VAL A 142 6.68 6.68 -10.56
C VAL A 142 6.88 7.80 -9.53
N LEU A 143 7.80 7.59 -8.61
CA LEU A 143 8.18 8.59 -7.61
C LEU A 143 9.23 9.55 -8.17
N SER A 144 9.04 10.85 -7.95
CA SER A 144 10.06 11.86 -8.25
C SER A 144 10.87 12.13 -6.99
N MET A 145 12.14 11.71 -6.97
CA MET A 145 13.05 11.92 -5.84
C MET A 145 14.34 12.59 -6.32
N SER A 146 14.65 13.76 -5.76
CA SER A 146 15.90 14.50 -6.07
C SER A 146 16.16 14.68 -7.58
N GLY A 147 15.10 14.92 -8.37
CA GLY A 147 15.19 15.12 -9.82
C GLY A 147 15.31 13.81 -10.65
N HIS A 148 15.23 12.65 -10.01
CA HIS A 148 15.18 11.35 -10.68
C HIS A 148 13.81 10.70 -10.56
N GLN A 149 13.36 10.04 -11.62
CA GLN A 149 12.17 9.20 -11.58
C GLN A 149 12.53 7.79 -11.13
N LEU A 150 11.84 7.30 -10.12
CA LEU A 150 12.01 5.98 -9.55
C LEU A 150 10.70 5.22 -9.66
N GLN A 151 10.65 4.22 -10.54
CA GLN A 151 9.52 3.30 -10.59
C GLN A 151 9.67 2.25 -9.49
N VAL A 152 8.64 2.11 -8.66
CA VAL A 152 8.55 1.14 -7.58
C VAL A 152 7.16 0.51 -7.55
N ARG A 153 7.07 -0.69 -6.99
CA ARG A 153 5.82 -1.39 -6.77
C ARG A 153 5.41 -1.27 -5.32
N PHE A 154 4.13 -0.98 -5.12
CA PHE A 154 3.46 -1.03 -3.84
C PHE A 154 2.53 -2.23 -3.79
N ASP A 155 2.58 -2.96 -2.68
CA ASP A 155 1.65 -4.01 -2.32
C ASP A 155 1.08 -3.67 -0.93
N ASP A 156 -0.10 -3.08 -0.92
CA ASP A 156 -0.80 -2.59 0.27
C ASP A 156 -1.74 -3.64 0.85
N PHE A 157 -1.85 -3.65 2.17
CA PHE A 157 -2.87 -4.38 2.91
C PHE A 157 -3.56 -3.40 3.87
N ILE A 158 -4.83 -3.09 3.62
CA ILE A 158 -5.64 -2.25 4.50
C ILE A 158 -6.52 -3.15 5.35
N TYR A 159 -6.36 -3.06 6.66
CA TYR A 159 -7.09 -3.81 7.67
C TYR A 159 -8.07 -2.86 8.36
N GLN A 160 -9.37 -3.02 8.13
CA GLN A 160 -10.38 -2.30 8.89
C GLN A 160 -10.51 -2.93 10.28
N LEU A 161 -10.19 -2.17 11.34
CA LEU A 161 -10.19 -2.67 12.72
C LEU A 161 -11.54 -2.46 13.39
N ASP A 162 -12.19 -1.33 13.10
CA ASP A 162 -13.56 -1.02 13.53
C ASP A 162 -14.24 -0.11 12.50
N GLN A 163 -15.36 0.52 12.88
CA GLN A 163 -16.14 1.35 11.96
C GLN A 163 -15.37 2.57 11.43
N ASP A 164 -14.49 3.16 12.25
CA ASP A 164 -13.84 4.43 11.98
C ASP A 164 -12.32 4.35 11.82
N ILE A 165 -11.72 3.17 12.01
CA ILE A 165 -10.26 3.00 12.04
C ILE A 165 -9.84 1.86 11.12
N ALA A 166 -8.84 2.13 10.26
CA ALA A 166 -8.14 1.12 9.51
C ALA A 166 -6.62 1.36 9.54
N ILE A 167 -5.86 0.29 9.40
CA ILE A 167 -4.40 0.35 9.28
C ILE A 167 -4.02 -0.15 7.89
N ASN A 168 -3.19 0.62 7.18
CA ASN A 168 -2.50 0.16 5.99
C ASN A 168 -1.06 -0.22 6.31
N ARG A 169 -0.64 -1.33 5.76
CA ARG A 169 0.74 -1.73 5.67
C ARG A 169 1.07 -2.02 4.21
N ALA A 170 1.94 -1.19 3.63
CA ALA A 170 2.41 -1.34 2.27
C ALA A 170 3.85 -1.82 2.22
N PHE A 171 4.13 -2.77 1.36
CA PHE A 171 5.49 -3.20 1.03
C PHE A 171 5.92 -2.54 -0.26
N VAL A 172 7.07 -1.88 -0.23
CA VAL A 172 7.62 -1.15 -1.37
C VAL A 172 8.77 -1.96 -1.95
N SER A 173 8.68 -2.32 -3.22
CA SER A 173 9.71 -3.10 -3.88
C SER A 173 10.18 -2.45 -5.18
N LYS A 174 11.44 -2.72 -5.56
CA LYS A 174 12.04 -2.36 -6.83
C LYS A 174 12.71 -3.58 -7.42
N TRP A 175 12.36 -3.89 -8.69
CA TRP A 175 12.87 -5.08 -9.37
C TRP A 175 12.69 -6.38 -8.58
N GLY A 176 11.59 -6.50 -7.84
CA GLY A 176 11.27 -7.65 -7.00
C GLY A 176 12.03 -7.73 -5.67
N VAL A 177 12.82 -6.71 -5.32
CA VAL A 177 13.51 -6.62 -4.03
C VAL A 177 12.79 -5.59 -3.16
N GLU A 178 12.39 -5.96 -1.94
CA GLU A 178 11.81 -5.04 -0.97
C GLU A 178 12.84 -4.00 -0.55
N ILE A 179 12.48 -2.72 -0.66
CA ILE A 179 13.33 -1.57 -0.33
C ILE A 179 12.83 -0.81 0.90
N GLY A 180 11.60 -1.03 1.31
CA GLY A 180 11.00 -0.38 2.48
C GLY A 180 9.53 -0.72 2.65
N SER A 181 8.92 -0.11 3.65
CA SER A 181 7.49 -0.27 3.95
C SER A 181 6.87 1.05 4.37
N VAL A 182 5.57 1.17 4.11
CA VAL A 182 4.73 2.26 4.64
C VAL A 182 3.77 1.64 5.64
N THR A 183 3.64 2.30 6.79
CA THR A 183 2.56 2.01 7.73
C THR A 183 1.79 3.31 7.96
N LEU A 184 0.46 3.25 7.82
CA LEU A 184 -0.38 4.39 8.12
C LEU A 184 -1.70 3.96 8.77
N VAL A 185 -2.27 4.86 9.58
CA VAL A 185 -3.58 4.71 10.19
C VAL A 185 -4.55 5.66 9.51
N PHE A 186 -5.71 5.13 9.09
CA PHE A 186 -6.85 5.91 8.62
C PHE A 186 -7.84 6.13 9.77
N LEU A 187 -8.32 7.37 9.87
CA LEU A 187 -9.31 7.81 10.83
C LEU A 187 -10.44 8.51 10.08
N ARG A 188 -11.69 8.05 10.27
CA ARG A 188 -12.87 8.59 9.61
C ARG A 188 -14.01 8.87 10.57
N GLY A 189 -15.17 9.27 10.06
CA GLY A 189 -16.42 9.36 10.79
C GLY A 189 -16.34 10.21 12.06
N GLN A 190 -16.84 9.69 13.16
CA GLN A 190 -16.84 10.40 14.44
C GLN A 190 -15.43 10.58 15.00
N THR A 191 -14.55 9.63 14.78
CA THR A 191 -13.15 9.72 15.21
C THR A 191 -12.44 10.88 14.51
N ALA A 192 -12.59 11.02 13.19
CA ALA A 192 -12.03 12.15 12.44
C ALA A 192 -12.69 13.48 12.82
N ALA A 193 -14.01 13.50 13.06
CA ALA A 193 -14.76 14.72 13.42
C ALA A 193 -14.36 15.29 14.79
N GLN A 194 -13.80 14.49 15.68
CA GLN A 194 -13.31 14.92 17.00
C GLN A 194 -11.85 15.42 16.94
N MET A 195 -11.17 15.21 15.83
CA MET A 195 -9.79 15.69 15.68
C MET A 195 -9.78 17.19 15.32
N PRO A 196 -8.73 17.93 15.74
CA PRO A 196 -8.50 19.26 15.22
C PRO A 196 -8.26 19.20 13.71
N GLU A 197 -8.61 20.28 13.01
CA GLU A 197 -8.35 20.39 11.58
C GLU A 197 -6.87 20.15 11.28
N MET A 198 -6.61 19.29 10.30
CA MET A 198 -5.25 18.91 9.94
C MET A 198 -4.52 20.08 9.28
N ASN A 199 -3.36 20.45 9.82
CA ASN A 199 -2.51 21.43 9.19
C ASN A 199 -1.77 20.78 8.01
N LEU A 200 -2.12 21.17 6.79
CA LEU A 200 -1.48 20.72 5.55
C LEU A 200 -0.47 21.74 4.98
N VAL A 201 -0.21 22.84 5.72
CA VAL A 201 0.73 23.91 5.28
C VAL A 201 2.06 23.81 6.01
N LYS A 202 2.02 23.32 7.22
CA LYS A 202 3.20 23.22 8.08
C LYS A 202 3.16 21.92 8.88
N TRP A 203 4.28 21.22 8.81
CA TRP A 203 4.52 20.01 9.62
C TRP A 203 4.54 20.29 11.12
#